data_0cc21f2453ec309810cf357cd1277bf9
#
_entry.id   0cc21f2453ec309810cf357cd1277bf9
#
_cell.length_a   1.000
_cell.length_b   1.000
_cell.length_c   1.000
_cell.angle_alpha   90.00
_cell.angle_beta   90.00
_cell.angle_gamma   90.00
#
_symmetry.space_group_name_H-M   'P 1'
#
loop_
_entity.id
_entity.type
_entity.pdbx_description
1 polymer ?
#
loop_
_entity_poly.entity_id
_entity_poly.type
_entity_poly.pdbx_seq_one_letter_code
_entity_poly.pdbx_strand_id
1 'polypeptide(L)'
;MIAKRLLTELDLRDFKALSLYEASIEESILLILSSDHQIEDIKNFHSAINNSVAAALQDKLIIFGVTPTYPATGYGYIKSEKQLDHNNYSASKVDLFIEKPDEKTAKLFIEDKKYSWNSGIFVFKANTILNEIKRFSPEILENCENCLSKSVKDLDFLRLNKTLFLNCENIPIDISVFEKTKKAFVIPLNCGWNDI
;
A
#
# COMPACT_ATOMS: atom_id res chain seq x y z
N MET A 1 12.63 -10.06 13.82
CA MET A 1 11.79 -11.20 13.38
C MET A 1 10.32 -10.89 13.63
N ILE A 2 9.81 -9.77 13.05
CA ILE A 2 8.41 -9.31 13.25
C ILE A 2 7.64 -9.26 11.92
N ALA A 3 8.27 -9.60 10.81
CA ALA A 3 7.66 -9.58 9.49
C ALA A 3 6.80 -10.83 9.18
N LYS A 4 6.07 -11.38 10.14
CA LYS A 4 5.27 -12.60 9.94
C LYS A 4 3.81 -12.47 10.33
N ARG A 5 3.20 -11.32 10.11
CA ARG A 5 1.76 -11.26 9.88
C ARG A 5 1.51 -10.36 8.70
N LEU A 6 1.59 -10.95 7.59
CA LEU A 6 1.12 -10.46 6.32
C LEU A 6 -0.41 -10.43 6.39
N LEU A 7 -0.95 -9.27 6.14
CA LEU A 7 -2.34 -8.97 6.26
C LEU A 7 -2.97 -9.17 4.88
N THR A 8 -3.98 -10.00 4.81
CA THR A 8 -4.69 -10.34 3.57
C THR A 8 -5.51 -9.19 3.00
N GLU A 9 -5.74 -8.15 3.78
CA GLU A 9 -6.20 -6.84 3.34
C GLU A 9 -5.57 -5.82 4.27
N LEU A 10 -4.83 -4.87 3.70
CA LEU A 10 -4.19 -3.79 4.45
C LEU A 10 -5.26 -2.84 4.99
N ASP A 11 -5.70 -3.14 6.19
CA ASP A 11 -6.51 -2.24 6.97
C ASP A 11 -5.58 -1.19 7.64
N LEU A 12 -5.95 0.08 7.61
CA LEU A 12 -5.22 1.15 8.29
C LEU A 12 -4.97 0.88 9.78
N ARG A 13 -5.85 0.11 10.41
CA ARG A 13 -5.70 -0.32 11.80
C ARG A 13 -4.45 -1.15 12.03
N ASP A 14 -4.18 -2.06 11.11
CA ASP A 14 -3.02 -2.95 11.18
C ASP A 14 -1.72 -2.21 10.92
N PHE A 15 -1.78 -1.19 10.09
CA PHE A 15 -0.65 -0.38 9.70
C PHE A 15 -0.02 0.37 10.87
N LYS A 16 -0.86 1.00 11.69
CA LYS A 16 -0.36 1.75 12.84
C LYS A 16 0.15 0.85 13.96
N ALA A 17 -0.45 -0.32 14.16
CA ALA A 17 0.03 -1.30 15.13
C ALA A 17 1.48 -1.71 14.87
N LEU A 18 1.87 -1.82 13.58
CA LEU A 18 3.25 -2.09 13.18
C LEU A 18 4.18 -0.88 13.39
N SER A 19 3.72 0.33 13.14
CA SER A 19 4.56 1.54 13.13
C SER A 19 4.88 2.09 14.53
N LEU A 20 4.07 1.80 15.54
CA LEU A 20 4.27 2.32 16.90
C LEU A 20 5.02 1.36 17.84
N TYR A 21 5.33 0.15 17.38
CA TYR A 21 6.01 -0.82 18.25
C TYR A 21 7.47 -0.46 18.55
N GLU A 22 8.12 0.34 17.70
CA GLU A 22 9.51 0.78 17.90
C GLU A 22 9.63 2.30 17.71
N ALA A 23 9.99 3.02 18.76
CA ALA A 23 10.09 4.49 18.77
C ALA A 23 11.15 5.10 17.81
N SER A 24 11.93 4.27 17.10
CA SER A 24 12.94 4.67 16.12
C SER A 24 12.47 4.60 14.66
N ILE A 25 11.18 4.31 14.41
CA ILE A 25 10.67 3.87 13.11
C ILE A 25 10.23 5.03 12.20
N GLU A 26 10.15 6.27 12.67
CA GLU A 26 9.62 7.39 11.85
C GLU A 26 10.33 7.55 10.49
N GLU A 27 11.63 7.30 10.45
CA GLU A 27 12.44 7.34 9.22
C GLU A 27 12.57 5.99 8.51
N SER A 28 12.00 4.92 9.08
CA SER A 28 12.09 3.59 8.48
C SER A 28 11.30 3.49 7.19
N ILE A 29 11.87 2.77 6.23
CA ILE A 29 11.17 2.38 5.00
C ILE A 29 10.38 1.11 5.28
N LEU A 30 9.09 1.18 5.02
CA LEU A 30 8.18 0.05 5.13
C LEU A 30 7.94 -0.54 3.75
N LEU A 31 8.08 -1.84 3.64
CA LEU A 31 7.62 -2.65 2.51
C LEU A 31 6.41 -3.46 2.98
N ILE A 32 5.27 -3.20 2.37
CA ILE A 32 4.01 -3.85 2.69
C ILE A 32 3.67 -4.83 1.58
N LEU A 33 3.38 -6.06 1.97
CA LEU A 33 3.10 -7.18 1.07
C LEU A 33 1.84 -7.91 1.52
N SER A 34 1.03 -8.36 0.57
CA SER A 34 0.00 -9.38 0.82
C SER A 34 0.63 -10.75 1.06
N SER A 35 -0.03 -11.59 1.86
CA SER A 35 0.49 -12.91 2.24
C SER A 35 0.19 -14.00 1.20
N ASP A 36 -0.72 -13.75 0.29
CA ASP A 36 -1.30 -14.69 -0.66
C ASP A 36 -0.97 -14.37 -2.13
N HIS A 37 -0.19 -13.32 -2.38
CA HIS A 37 0.27 -13.03 -3.73
C HIS A 37 1.37 -13.98 -4.19
N GLN A 38 1.29 -14.40 -5.43
CA GLN A 38 2.34 -15.16 -6.10
C GLN A 38 3.26 -14.21 -6.89
N ILE A 39 4.57 -14.42 -6.79
CA ILE A 39 5.61 -13.74 -7.55
C ILE A 39 6.47 -14.80 -8.23
N GLU A 40 6.51 -14.80 -9.56
CA GLU A 40 7.29 -15.79 -10.32
C GLU A 40 8.75 -15.37 -10.48
N ASP A 41 9.00 -14.12 -10.83
CA ASP A 41 10.36 -13.57 -11.03
C ASP A 41 10.81 -12.75 -9.81
N ILE A 42 11.42 -13.43 -8.86
CA ILE A 42 11.96 -12.85 -7.63
C ILE A 42 13.06 -11.81 -7.92
N LYS A 43 13.86 -12.00 -8.98
CA LYS A 43 14.94 -11.07 -9.33
C LYS A 43 14.39 -9.73 -9.78
N ASN A 44 13.43 -9.73 -10.68
CA ASN A 44 12.76 -8.51 -11.13
C ASN A 44 11.96 -7.86 -9.99
N PHE A 45 11.33 -8.65 -9.13
CA PHE A 45 10.67 -8.15 -7.93
C PHE A 45 11.66 -7.41 -7.01
N HIS A 46 12.80 -8.01 -6.66
CA HIS A 46 13.84 -7.34 -5.85
C HIS A 46 14.36 -6.06 -6.53
N SER A 47 14.51 -6.06 -7.86
CA SER A 47 14.93 -4.87 -8.58
C SER A 47 13.91 -3.75 -8.46
N ALA A 48 12.61 -4.04 -8.59
CA ALA A 48 11.55 -3.06 -8.41
C ALA A 48 11.54 -2.49 -6.99
N ILE A 49 11.65 -3.34 -5.97
CA ILE A 49 11.71 -2.91 -4.57
C ILE A 49 12.93 -2.01 -4.32
N ASN A 50 14.13 -2.41 -4.74
CA ASN A 50 15.33 -1.62 -4.53
C ASN A 50 15.25 -0.23 -5.18
N ASN A 51 14.67 -0.14 -6.38
CA ASN A 51 14.47 1.15 -7.05
C ASN A 51 13.39 2.01 -6.36
N SER A 52 12.42 1.40 -5.68
CA SER A 52 11.38 2.13 -4.97
C SER A 52 11.89 2.87 -3.73
N VAL A 53 12.92 2.34 -3.07
CA VAL A 53 13.48 2.90 -1.83
C VAL A 53 13.96 4.34 -2.03
N ALA A 54 14.66 4.63 -3.13
CA ALA A 54 15.16 5.97 -3.42
C ALA A 54 14.03 7.00 -3.56
N ALA A 55 12.89 6.60 -4.13
CA ALA A 55 11.72 7.46 -4.25
C ALA A 55 10.98 7.59 -2.91
N ALA A 56 10.87 6.53 -2.12
CA ALA A 56 10.27 6.54 -0.80
C ALA A 56 11.06 7.47 0.18
N LEU A 57 12.39 7.49 0.09
CA LEU A 57 13.23 8.42 0.85
C LEU A 57 12.96 9.90 0.53
N GLN A 58 12.33 10.20 -0.61
CA GLN A 58 11.88 11.54 -1.00
C GLN A 58 10.42 11.83 -0.58
N ASP A 59 9.92 11.17 0.46
CA ASP A 59 8.56 11.31 0.99
C ASP A 59 7.45 10.96 -0.01
N LYS A 60 7.74 10.07 -0.97
CA LYS A 60 6.75 9.53 -1.89
C LYS A 60 6.14 8.24 -1.34
N LEU A 61 4.86 8.02 -1.64
CA LEU A 61 4.15 6.77 -1.40
C LEU A 61 4.22 5.95 -2.67
N ILE A 62 5.00 4.87 -2.67
CA ILE A 62 5.19 4.04 -3.85
C ILE A 62 4.20 2.90 -3.87
N ILE A 63 3.55 2.73 -5.02
CA ILE A 63 2.67 1.62 -5.36
C ILE A 63 3.29 0.89 -6.54
N PHE A 64 3.04 -0.41 -6.70
CA PHE A 64 3.50 -1.16 -7.85
C PHE A 64 2.34 -1.44 -8.80
N GLY A 65 2.56 -1.07 -10.07
CA GLY A 65 1.58 -1.19 -11.14
C GLY A 65 1.86 -2.40 -12.04
N VAL A 66 0.88 -3.28 -12.15
CA VAL A 66 0.91 -4.45 -13.03
C VAL A 66 0.17 -4.16 -14.33
N THR A 67 0.69 -4.60 -15.47
CA THR A 67 0.02 -4.41 -16.77
C THR A 67 -1.32 -5.14 -16.79
N PRO A 68 -2.45 -4.46 -17.04
CA PRO A 68 -3.74 -5.10 -17.15
C PRO A 68 -3.80 -6.00 -18.40
N THR A 69 -4.30 -7.23 -18.21
CA THR A 69 -4.49 -8.19 -19.30
C THR A 69 -5.97 -8.44 -19.62
N TYR A 70 -6.87 -8.06 -18.71
CA TYR A 70 -8.32 -8.14 -18.85
C TYR A 70 -8.99 -7.06 -17.98
N PRO A 71 -10.29 -6.72 -18.21
CA PRO A 71 -10.98 -5.69 -17.43
C PRO A 71 -11.41 -6.23 -16.06
N ALA A 72 -10.45 -6.41 -15.14
CA ALA A 72 -10.70 -6.89 -13.78
C ALA A 72 -11.52 -5.86 -12.99
N THR A 73 -12.57 -6.32 -12.32
CA THR A 73 -13.39 -5.50 -11.40
C THR A 73 -13.01 -5.72 -9.93
N GLY A 74 -12.16 -6.71 -9.67
CA GLY A 74 -11.67 -7.04 -8.33
C GLY A 74 -10.42 -6.24 -7.92
N TYR A 75 -9.77 -5.54 -8.86
CA TYR A 75 -8.53 -4.80 -8.63
C TYR A 75 -8.72 -3.30 -8.68
N GLY A 76 -7.88 -2.58 -7.94
CA GLY A 76 -7.71 -1.15 -8.11
C GLY A 76 -6.94 -0.82 -9.40
N TYR A 77 -7.23 0.34 -10.00
CA TYR A 77 -6.56 0.85 -11.18
C TYR A 77 -5.82 2.14 -10.87
N ILE A 78 -4.60 2.24 -11.38
CA ILE A 78 -3.71 3.37 -11.22
C ILE A 78 -3.46 3.98 -12.58
N LYS A 79 -3.83 5.24 -12.78
CA LYS A 79 -3.41 6.04 -13.94
C LYS A 79 -2.14 6.78 -13.61
N SER A 80 -1.10 6.54 -14.38
CA SER A 80 0.16 7.28 -14.27
C SER A 80 0.18 8.51 -15.19
N GLU A 81 0.88 9.56 -14.78
CA GLU A 81 1.07 10.77 -15.59
C GLU A 81 1.70 10.44 -16.95
N LYS A 82 2.63 9.48 -16.96
CA LYS A 82 3.28 8.96 -18.18
C LYS A 82 3.06 7.46 -18.27
N GLN A 83 2.98 6.92 -19.51
CA GLN A 83 2.99 5.48 -19.69
C GLN A 83 4.19 4.85 -18.98
N LEU A 84 3.97 3.77 -18.24
CA LEU A 84 5.03 3.06 -17.54
C LEU A 84 5.91 2.30 -18.56
N ASP A 85 7.22 2.42 -18.37
CA ASP A 85 8.20 1.61 -19.10
C ASP A 85 8.57 0.40 -18.24
N HIS A 86 8.08 -0.78 -18.63
CA HIS A 86 8.30 -2.03 -17.89
C HIS A 86 9.73 -2.57 -17.96
N ASN A 87 10.62 -1.93 -18.73
CA ASN A 87 12.06 -2.22 -18.73
C ASN A 87 12.83 -1.29 -17.78
N ASN A 88 12.15 -0.36 -17.15
CA ASN A 88 12.73 0.66 -16.28
C ASN A 88 11.84 0.85 -15.04
N TYR A 89 12.44 0.75 -13.86
CA TYR A 89 11.73 0.93 -12.58
C TYR A 89 11.62 2.39 -12.15
N SER A 90 11.51 3.33 -13.10
CA SER A 90 11.32 4.75 -12.79
C SER A 90 9.93 5.00 -12.23
N ALA A 91 9.87 5.72 -11.12
CA ALA A 91 8.61 6.11 -10.51
C ALA A 91 7.92 7.21 -11.35
N SER A 92 6.67 6.98 -11.73
CA SER A 92 5.78 7.98 -12.33
C SER A 92 4.76 8.46 -11.32
N LYS A 93 4.41 9.75 -11.36
CA LYS A 93 3.37 10.28 -10.49
C LYS A 93 2.01 9.65 -10.83
N VAL A 94 1.24 9.34 -9.81
CA VAL A 94 -0.14 8.88 -9.95
C VAL A 94 -1.03 10.10 -10.24
N ASP A 95 -1.77 10.02 -11.34
CA ASP A 95 -2.76 11.02 -11.76
C ASP A 95 -4.14 10.68 -11.21
N LEU A 96 -4.50 9.39 -11.20
CA LEU A 96 -5.77 8.89 -10.70
C LEU A 96 -5.58 7.51 -10.08
N PHE A 97 -6.27 7.25 -8.98
CA PHE A 97 -6.42 5.93 -8.38
C PHE A 97 -7.91 5.65 -8.20
N ILE A 98 -8.36 4.47 -8.62
CA ILE A 98 -9.76 4.03 -8.46
C ILE A 98 -9.76 2.59 -7.98
N GLU A 99 -10.34 2.36 -6.82
CA GLU A 99 -10.50 1.02 -6.27
C GLU A 99 -11.74 0.33 -6.86
N LYS A 100 -11.54 -0.87 -7.40
CA LYS A 100 -12.60 -1.78 -7.87
C LYS A 100 -13.67 -1.11 -8.74
N PRO A 101 -13.32 -0.61 -9.93
CA PRO A 101 -14.28 0.03 -10.83
C PRO A 101 -15.33 -0.96 -11.35
N ASP A 102 -16.43 -0.45 -11.90
CA ASP A 102 -17.37 -1.27 -12.63
C ASP A 102 -16.77 -1.81 -13.95
N GLU A 103 -17.38 -2.83 -14.52
CA GLU A 103 -16.89 -3.50 -15.74
C GLU A 103 -16.75 -2.56 -16.93
N LYS A 104 -17.68 -1.61 -17.08
CA LYS A 104 -17.66 -0.61 -18.16
C LYS A 104 -16.44 0.30 -18.04
N THR A 105 -16.18 0.77 -16.85
CA THR A 105 -15.03 1.62 -16.53
C THR A 105 -13.72 0.85 -16.66
N ALA A 106 -13.67 -0.40 -16.18
CA ALA A 106 -12.49 -1.26 -16.32
C ALA A 106 -12.13 -1.52 -17.79
N LYS A 107 -13.13 -1.72 -18.67
CA LYS A 107 -12.92 -1.86 -20.13
C LYS A 107 -12.28 -0.62 -20.73
N LEU A 108 -12.69 0.58 -20.32
CA LEU A 108 -12.08 1.83 -20.78
C LEU A 108 -10.63 1.98 -20.31
N PHE A 109 -10.35 1.54 -19.07
CA PHE A 109 -9.02 1.69 -18.49
C PHE A 109 -7.96 0.82 -19.19
N ILE A 110 -8.31 -0.39 -19.59
CA ILE A 110 -7.35 -1.27 -20.30
C ILE A 110 -6.99 -0.80 -21.71
N GLU A 111 -7.81 0.07 -22.31
CA GLU A 111 -7.52 0.67 -23.65
C GLU A 111 -6.46 1.78 -23.55
N ASP A 112 -6.31 2.43 -22.39
CA ASP A 112 -5.31 3.46 -22.16
C ASP A 112 -4.07 2.85 -21.48
N LYS A 113 -2.96 2.78 -22.20
CA LYS A 113 -1.68 2.23 -21.72
C LYS A 113 -1.07 2.95 -20.51
N LYS A 114 -1.68 4.03 -20.03
CA LYS A 114 -1.30 4.70 -18.79
C LYS A 114 -1.89 4.04 -17.54
N TYR A 115 -2.84 3.13 -17.71
CA TYR A 115 -3.41 2.41 -16.58
C TYR A 115 -2.65 1.12 -16.27
N SER A 116 -2.53 0.84 -14.99
CA SER A 116 -2.03 -0.41 -14.44
C SER A 116 -2.94 -0.88 -13.31
N TRP A 117 -2.95 -2.18 -13.01
CA TRP A 117 -3.57 -2.67 -11.79
C TRP A 117 -2.74 -2.30 -10.57
N ASN A 118 -3.40 -1.96 -9.48
CA ASN A 118 -2.79 -1.89 -8.16
C ASN A 118 -2.44 -3.32 -7.70
N SER A 119 -1.15 -3.56 -7.45
CA SER A 119 -0.71 -4.86 -6.93
C SER A 119 -0.98 -5.05 -5.44
N GLY A 120 -1.42 -4.03 -4.71
CA GLY A 120 -1.52 -4.08 -3.24
C GLY A 120 -0.16 -4.13 -2.52
N ILE A 121 0.93 -3.87 -3.24
CA ILE A 121 2.28 -3.80 -2.69
C ILE A 121 2.68 -2.33 -2.57
N PHE A 122 3.22 -1.94 -1.41
CA PHE A 122 3.56 -0.54 -1.13
C PHE A 122 4.96 -0.41 -0.53
N VAL A 123 5.63 0.70 -0.86
CA VAL A 123 6.89 1.10 -0.22
C VAL A 123 6.83 2.59 0.12
N PHE A 124 7.09 2.94 1.38
CA PHE A 124 7.11 4.33 1.83
C PHE A 124 7.80 4.47 3.19
N LYS A 125 8.15 5.70 3.56
CA LYS A 125 8.55 6.00 4.94
C LYS A 125 7.35 5.91 5.88
N ALA A 126 7.57 5.37 7.08
CA ALA A 126 6.56 5.30 8.13
C ALA A 126 5.96 6.67 8.43
N ASN A 127 6.79 7.70 8.61
CA ASN A 127 6.32 9.05 8.89
C ASN A 127 5.50 9.64 7.74
N THR A 128 5.87 9.37 6.48
CA THR A 128 5.12 9.88 5.32
C THR A 128 3.70 9.36 5.30
N ILE A 129 3.52 8.04 5.46
CA ILE A 129 2.17 7.46 5.45
C ILE A 129 1.36 7.87 6.68
N LEU A 130 1.96 7.95 7.87
CA LEU A 130 1.28 8.40 9.08
C LEU A 130 0.77 9.85 8.94
N ASN A 131 1.55 10.73 8.31
CA ASN A 131 1.12 12.10 8.03
C ASN A 131 -0.06 12.16 7.05
N GLU A 132 -0.08 11.31 6.01
CA GLU A 132 -1.21 11.25 5.09
C GLU A 132 -2.45 10.63 5.76
N ILE A 133 -2.30 9.60 6.60
CA ILE A 133 -3.41 9.06 7.41
C ILE A 133 -3.96 10.14 8.34
N LYS A 134 -3.09 10.88 9.04
CA LYS A 134 -3.49 11.99 9.90
C LYS A 134 -4.28 13.06 9.14
N ARG A 135 -3.92 13.29 7.89
CA ARG A 135 -4.57 14.30 7.04
C ARG A 135 -5.95 13.86 6.55
N PHE A 136 -6.09 12.60 6.13
CA PHE A 136 -7.28 12.12 5.42
C PHE A 136 -8.23 11.27 6.28
N SER A 137 -7.70 10.72 7.38
CA SER A 137 -8.43 9.82 8.28
C SER A 137 -7.94 9.95 9.73
N PRO A 138 -7.99 11.17 10.31
CA PRO A 138 -7.41 11.46 11.64
C PRO A 138 -7.99 10.59 12.75
N GLU A 139 -9.27 10.25 12.68
CA GLU A 139 -9.95 9.41 13.67
C GLU A 139 -9.38 7.99 13.73
N ILE A 140 -8.98 7.44 12.58
CA ILE A 140 -8.34 6.12 12.54
C ILE A 140 -6.98 6.19 13.26
N LEU A 141 -6.20 7.23 13.01
CA LEU A 141 -4.92 7.43 13.67
C LEU A 141 -5.08 7.49 15.19
N GLU A 142 -6.00 8.33 15.68
CA GLU A 142 -6.31 8.50 17.10
C GLU A 142 -6.79 7.18 17.73
N ASN A 143 -7.70 6.48 17.08
CA ASN A 143 -8.20 5.19 17.59
C ASN A 143 -7.08 4.14 17.67
N CYS A 144 -6.19 4.09 16.68
CA CYS A 144 -5.02 3.20 16.72
C CYS A 144 -4.06 3.55 17.87
N GLU A 145 -3.80 4.84 18.10
CA GLU A 145 -2.98 5.30 19.23
C GLU A 145 -3.59 4.91 20.56
N ASN A 146 -4.90 5.14 20.72
CA ASN A 146 -5.65 4.74 21.91
C ASN A 146 -5.63 3.22 22.12
N CYS A 147 -5.74 2.44 21.05
CA CYS A 147 -5.63 0.97 21.09
C CYS A 147 -4.28 0.50 21.61
N LEU A 148 -3.21 1.11 21.11
CA LEU A 148 -1.83 0.78 21.47
C LEU A 148 -1.50 1.22 22.90
N SER A 149 -1.90 2.42 23.30
CA SER A 149 -1.66 2.92 24.66
C SER A 149 -2.28 2.04 25.75
N LYS A 150 -3.34 1.30 25.42
CA LYS A 150 -4.04 0.35 26.30
C LYS A 150 -3.75 -1.11 25.97
N SER A 151 -2.70 -1.36 25.18
CA SER A 151 -2.27 -2.72 24.88
C SER A 151 -1.56 -3.36 26.09
N VAL A 152 -1.58 -4.69 26.14
CA VAL A 152 -0.93 -5.49 27.18
C VAL A 152 0.12 -6.39 26.55
N LYS A 153 1.33 -6.38 27.10
CA LYS A 153 2.38 -7.31 26.68
C LYS A 153 2.06 -8.70 27.28
N ASP A 154 1.98 -9.70 26.41
CA ASP A 154 1.73 -11.09 26.75
C ASP A 154 2.80 -11.95 26.07
N LEU A 155 3.83 -12.33 26.81
CA LEU A 155 5.04 -12.99 26.32
C LEU A 155 5.68 -12.17 25.17
N ASP A 156 5.73 -12.78 23.96
CA ASP A 156 6.27 -12.17 22.73
C ASP A 156 5.18 -11.42 21.93
N PHE A 157 3.96 -11.31 22.45
CA PHE A 157 2.83 -10.66 21.79
C PHE A 157 2.48 -9.32 22.43
N LEU A 158 2.12 -8.35 21.59
CA LEU A 158 1.43 -7.15 22.01
C LEU A 158 -0.07 -7.33 21.75
N ARG A 159 -0.85 -7.47 22.80
CA ARG A 159 -2.31 -7.64 22.72
C ARG A 159 -2.98 -6.28 22.72
N LEU A 160 -3.53 -5.90 21.57
CA LEU A 160 -4.30 -4.66 21.43
C LEU A 160 -5.58 -4.71 22.25
N ASN A 161 -6.06 -3.55 22.70
CA ASN A 161 -7.35 -3.46 23.34
C ASN A 161 -8.46 -3.75 22.33
N LYS A 162 -9.13 -4.90 22.48
CA LYS A 162 -10.14 -5.41 21.55
C LYS A 162 -11.28 -4.43 21.31
N THR A 163 -11.82 -3.82 22.37
CA THR A 163 -12.97 -2.91 22.26
C THR A 163 -12.61 -1.67 21.46
N LEU A 164 -11.45 -1.07 21.72
CA LEU A 164 -10.98 0.09 21.00
C LEU A 164 -10.64 -0.23 19.54
N PHE A 165 -10.06 -1.42 19.30
CA PHE A 165 -9.75 -1.88 17.95
C PHE A 165 -11.01 -2.05 17.08
N LEU A 166 -12.07 -2.61 17.66
CA LEU A 166 -13.36 -2.79 16.98
C LEU A 166 -14.09 -1.47 16.70
N ASN A 167 -13.75 -0.40 17.42
CA ASN A 167 -14.31 0.94 17.17
C ASN A 167 -13.60 1.68 16.02
N CYS A 168 -12.47 1.17 15.53
CA CYS A 168 -11.83 1.75 14.36
C CYS A 168 -12.69 1.50 13.12
N GLU A 169 -12.80 2.50 12.27
CA GLU A 169 -13.43 2.36 10.96
C GLU A 169 -12.68 1.31 10.13
N ASN A 170 -13.43 0.41 9.50
CA ASN A 170 -12.87 -0.59 8.58
C ASN A 170 -12.90 -0.03 7.16
N ILE A 171 -11.82 0.63 6.76
CA ILE A 171 -11.66 1.22 5.44
C ILE A 171 -10.26 0.89 4.87
N PRO A 172 -10.17 0.42 3.62
CA PRO A 172 -8.88 0.16 2.97
C PRO A 172 -8.02 1.43 2.86
N ILE A 173 -6.71 1.26 2.93
CA ILE A 173 -5.74 2.35 2.75
C ILE A 173 -5.87 2.97 1.35
N ASP A 174 -6.25 2.20 0.37
CA ASP A 174 -6.49 2.62 -1.00
C ASP A 174 -7.52 3.75 -1.07
N ILE A 175 -8.66 3.58 -0.45
CA ILE A 175 -9.76 4.56 -0.42
C ILE A 175 -9.46 5.71 0.55
N SER A 176 -8.90 5.39 1.71
CA SER A 176 -8.68 6.41 2.75
C SER A 176 -7.53 7.35 2.44
N VAL A 177 -6.48 6.88 1.75
CA VAL A 177 -5.26 7.62 1.45
C VAL A 177 -4.98 7.72 -0.04
N PHE A 178 -4.88 6.59 -0.77
CA PHE A 178 -4.32 6.61 -2.13
C PHE A 178 -5.21 7.28 -3.16
N GLU A 179 -6.52 7.25 -3.03
CA GLU A 179 -7.44 8.02 -3.88
C GLU A 179 -7.38 9.54 -3.65
N LYS A 180 -6.79 9.99 -2.53
CA LYS A 180 -6.81 11.41 -2.10
C LYS A 180 -5.44 12.07 -2.11
N THR A 181 -4.37 11.30 -1.94
CA THR A 181 -3.02 11.83 -1.79
C THR A 181 -2.44 12.30 -3.12
N LYS A 182 -1.60 13.35 -3.04
CA LYS A 182 -0.78 13.82 -4.16
C LYS A 182 0.65 13.29 -4.10
N LYS A 183 0.97 12.45 -3.10
CA LYS A 183 2.29 11.85 -2.90
C LYS A 183 2.42 10.46 -3.50
N ALA A 184 1.36 9.92 -4.12
CA ALA A 184 1.40 8.61 -4.74
C ALA A 184 2.22 8.62 -6.03
N PHE A 185 3.12 7.64 -6.15
CA PHE A 185 3.90 7.36 -7.35
C PHE A 185 3.82 5.86 -7.65
N VAL A 186 3.76 5.51 -8.92
CA VAL A 186 3.70 4.13 -9.36
C VAL A 186 5.00 3.71 -10.03
N ILE A 187 5.47 2.50 -9.70
CA ILE A 187 6.60 1.84 -10.34
C ILE A 187 6.05 0.60 -11.05
N PRO A 188 6.46 0.32 -12.31
CA PRO A 188 6.00 -0.88 -13.01
C PRO A 188 6.49 -2.14 -12.30
N LEU A 189 5.62 -3.16 -12.22
CA LEU A 189 5.92 -4.47 -11.69
C LEU A 189 5.75 -5.53 -12.78
N ASN A 190 6.87 -6.04 -13.27
CA ASN A 190 6.91 -7.10 -14.29
C ASN A 190 7.63 -8.31 -13.71
N CYS A 191 6.94 -9.09 -12.87
CA CYS A 191 7.53 -10.21 -12.13
C CYS A 191 6.61 -11.44 -12.07
N GLY A 192 5.62 -11.55 -12.97
CA GLY A 192 4.63 -12.63 -12.91
C GLY A 192 3.79 -12.56 -11.63
N TRP A 193 3.37 -11.33 -11.24
CA TRP A 193 2.49 -11.14 -10.11
C TRP A 193 1.09 -11.71 -10.38
N ASN A 194 0.54 -12.40 -9.41
CA ASN A 194 -0.81 -12.90 -9.41
C ASN A 194 -1.39 -12.86 -7.99
N ASP A 195 -2.64 -12.45 -7.90
CA ASP A 195 -3.47 -12.49 -6.71
C ASP A 195 -4.31 -13.78 -6.79
N ILE A 196 -4.08 -14.73 -5.86
CA ILE A 196 -4.63 -16.10 -5.91
C ILE A 196 -5.94 -16.17 -5.12
#